data_78ce900ec98967b8b6929d96d0d7a40c
#
_entry.id   78ce900ec98967b8b6929d96d0d7a40c
#
_cell.length_a   1.000
_cell.length_b   1.000
_cell.length_c   1.000
_cell.angle_alpha   90.00
_cell.angle_beta   90.00
_cell.angle_gamma   90.00
#
_symmetry.space_group_name_H-M   'P 1'
#
loop_
_entity.id
_entity.type
_entity.pdbx_description
1 polymer ?
#
loop_
_entity_poly.entity_id
_entity_poly.type
_entity_poly.pdbx_seq_one_letter_code
_entity_poly.pdbx_strand_id
1 'polypeptide(L)'
;AIMQAATQPDVLLALDGTGQFIFPDFLPAADGLMATVRLLEYLAVRGMKISEATRYLPQSYMAHDRILAPWEIKGALMRKLNQQYKGENVVTIDGFKIGLTDQEWVHIGPNPDTPHVEISAEAANSERATQLVHEYAEQVRLLIGSIATKEEIGQ
;
A
#
# COMPACT_ATOMS: atom_id res chain seq x y z
N ALA A 1 2.50 -11.56 1.42
CA ALA A 1 3.59 -10.77 2.02
C ALA A 1 3.51 -10.73 3.55
N ILE A 2 2.40 -10.23 4.18
CA ILE A 2 2.29 -10.06 5.64
C ILE A 2 2.42 -11.38 6.41
N MET A 3 1.80 -12.48 5.97
CA MET A 3 1.93 -13.79 6.61
C MET A 3 3.37 -14.32 6.59
N GLN A 4 4.10 -14.07 5.50
CA GLN A 4 5.51 -14.44 5.41
C GLN A 4 6.39 -13.59 6.34
N ALA A 5 6.09 -12.30 6.48
CA ALA A 5 6.77 -11.45 7.46
C ALA A 5 6.52 -11.94 8.90
N ALA A 6 5.29 -12.37 9.21
CA ALA A 6 4.91 -12.89 10.51
C ALA A 6 5.64 -14.18 10.91
N THR A 7 6.22 -14.94 9.97
CA THR A 7 6.97 -16.17 10.29
C THR A 7 8.42 -15.93 10.69
N GLN A 8 8.91 -14.69 10.69
CA GLN A 8 10.27 -14.39 11.15
C GLN A 8 10.37 -14.52 12.68
N PRO A 9 11.50 -15.03 13.21
CA PRO A 9 11.62 -15.41 14.64
C PRO A 9 11.37 -14.29 15.63
N ASP A 10 11.69 -13.04 15.27
CA ASP A 10 11.65 -11.90 16.19
C ASP A 10 10.41 -11.01 15.97
N VAL A 11 9.46 -11.45 15.17
CA VAL A 11 8.23 -10.70 14.90
C VAL A 11 7.18 -11.01 15.96
N LEU A 12 6.82 -10.00 16.74
CA LEU A 12 5.75 -10.08 17.75
C LEU A 12 4.38 -9.71 17.20
N LEU A 13 4.35 -8.86 16.16
CA LEU A 13 3.15 -8.36 15.51
C LEU A 13 3.47 -8.05 14.06
N ALA A 14 2.66 -8.54 13.13
CA ALA A 14 2.65 -8.08 11.75
C ALA A 14 1.28 -7.47 11.42
N LEU A 15 1.29 -6.37 10.69
CA LEU A 15 0.08 -5.66 10.29
C LEU A 15 0.26 -5.04 8.89
N ASP A 16 -0.85 -4.77 8.23
CA ASP A 16 -0.87 -4.07 6.95
C ASP A 16 -1.81 -2.85 6.96
N GLY A 17 -1.80 -2.08 5.87
CA GLY A 17 -2.65 -0.91 5.71
C GLY A 17 -4.14 -1.22 5.50
N THR A 18 -4.53 -2.50 5.39
CA THR A 18 -5.93 -2.93 5.21
C THR A 18 -6.61 -3.33 6.52
N GLY A 19 -5.88 -3.26 7.64
CA GLY A 19 -6.38 -3.60 8.98
C GLY A 19 -6.26 -5.08 9.32
N GLN A 20 -5.38 -5.82 8.66
CA GLN A 20 -5.03 -7.17 9.07
C GLN A 20 -3.98 -7.12 10.18
N PHE A 21 -4.20 -7.89 11.24
CA PHE A 21 -3.29 -8.04 12.38
C PHE A 21 -2.98 -9.52 12.58
N ILE A 22 -1.69 -9.85 12.67
CA ILE A 22 -1.19 -11.20 12.94
C ILE A 22 -0.35 -11.15 14.20
N PHE A 23 -0.69 -11.99 15.17
CA PHE A 23 0.07 -12.24 16.39
C PHE A 23 0.70 -13.64 16.26
N PRO A 24 1.95 -13.77 15.83
CA PRO A 24 2.56 -15.05 15.50
C PRO A 24 2.63 -16.04 16.69
N ASP A 25 2.72 -15.51 17.90
CA ASP A 25 2.70 -16.28 19.15
C ASP A 25 1.35 -16.97 19.44
N PHE A 26 0.26 -16.46 18.84
CA PHE A 26 -1.08 -17.01 18.93
C PHE A 26 -1.47 -17.79 17.67
N LEU A 27 -1.44 -17.12 16.51
CA LEU A 27 -1.79 -17.70 15.22
C LEU A 27 -1.04 -16.97 14.10
N PRO A 28 -0.31 -17.68 13.18
CA PRO A 28 0.39 -17.05 12.06
C PRO A 28 -0.56 -16.69 10.91
N ALA A 29 -1.76 -16.20 11.23
CA ALA A 29 -2.77 -15.74 10.29
C ALA A 29 -3.48 -14.51 10.86
N ALA A 30 -4.11 -13.71 9.99
CA ALA A 30 -4.87 -12.55 10.43
C ALA A 30 -6.06 -12.92 11.32
N ASP A 31 -6.14 -12.31 12.51
CA ASP A 31 -7.18 -12.54 13.50
C ASP A 31 -7.66 -11.22 14.12
N GLY A 32 -8.87 -10.79 13.71
CA GLY A 32 -9.48 -9.55 14.19
C GLY A 32 -10.01 -9.67 15.63
N LEU A 33 -10.38 -10.88 16.09
CA LEU A 33 -10.83 -11.09 17.48
C LEU A 33 -9.64 -10.96 18.42
N MET A 34 -8.53 -11.62 18.11
CA MET A 34 -7.31 -11.48 18.90
C MET A 34 -6.81 -10.03 18.90
N ALA A 35 -6.86 -9.34 17.77
CA ALA A 35 -6.50 -7.92 17.69
C ALA A 35 -7.35 -7.06 18.64
N THR A 36 -8.66 -7.33 18.70
CA THR A 36 -9.58 -6.64 19.61
C THR A 36 -9.24 -6.91 21.06
N VAL A 37 -9.00 -8.18 21.42
CA VAL A 37 -8.63 -8.57 22.79
C VAL A 37 -7.32 -7.90 23.21
N ARG A 38 -6.29 -7.93 22.37
CA ARG A 38 -5.00 -7.29 22.65
C ARG A 38 -5.11 -5.77 22.81
N LEU A 39 -5.95 -5.12 21.99
CA LEU A 39 -6.22 -3.69 22.15
C LEU A 39 -6.90 -3.38 23.49
N LEU A 40 -7.91 -4.15 23.88
CA LEU A 40 -8.61 -3.97 25.15
C LEU A 40 -7.68 -4.23 26.34
N GLU A 41 -6.85 -5.26 26.28
CA GLU A 41 -5.81 -5.56 27.27
C GLU A 41 -4.85 -4.38 27.42
N TYR A 42 -4.33 -3.86 26.31
CA TYR A 42 -3.43 -2.70 26.29
C TYR A 42 -4.06 -1.47 26.96
N LEU A 43 -5.30 -1.14 26.59
CA LEU A 43 -6.03 -0.02 27.17
C LEU A 43 -6.27 -0.18 28.64
N ALA A 44 -6.64 -1.39 29.10
CA ALA A 44 -6.89 -1.72 30.49
C ALA A 44 -5.61 -1.62 31.35
N VAL A 45 -4.51 -2.20 30.87
CA VAL A 45 -3.19 -2.14 31.55
C VAL A 45 -2.68 -0.72 31.68
N ARG A 46 -2.92 0.11 30.66
CA ARG A 46 -2.52 1.54 30.67
C ARG A 46 -3.51 2.45 31.38
N GLY A 47 -4.69 1.97 31.74
CA GLY A 47 -5.75 2.78 32.35
C GLY A 47 -6.22 3.93 31.44
N MET A 48 -6.17 3.74 30.11
CA MET A 48 -6.46 4.81 29.14
C MET A 48 -7.64 4.46 28.24
N LYS A 49 -8.28 5.50 27.70
CA LYS A 49 -9.34 5.37 26.70
C LYS A 49 -8.73 5.31 25.29
N ILE A 50 -9.43 4.72 24.35
CA ILE A 50 -9.00 4.67 22.95
C ILE A 50 -8.78 6.07 22.34
N SER A 51 -9.62 7.04 22.71
CA SER A 51 -9.47 8.45 22.30
C SER A 51 -8.23 9.14 22.87
N GLU A 52 -7.64 8.59 23.92
CA GLU A 52 -6.35 9.05 24.46
C GLU A 52 -5.20 8.36 23.76
N ALA A 53 -5.33 7.06 23.49
CA ALA A 53 -4.33 6.28 22.75
C ALA A 53 -4.08 6.86 21.36
N THR A 54 -5.12 7.31 20.64
CA THR A 54 -4.98 7.90 19.30
C THR A 54 -4.15 9.18 19.28
N ARG A 55 -3.99 9.89 20.39
CA ARG A 55 -3.15 11.11 20.47
C ARG A 55 -1.65 10.81 20.39
N TYR A 56 -1.26 9.59 20.65
CA TYR A 56 0.14 9.16 20.54
C TYR A 56 0.51 8.66 19.15
N LEU A 57 -0.46 8.52 18.23
CA LEU A 57 -0.19 8.12 16.86
C LEU A 57 0.35 9.30 16.07
N PRO A 58 1.39 9.10 15.26
CA PRO A 58 1.84 10.13 14.33
C PRO A 58 0.70 10.45 13.37
N GLN A 59 0.57 11.73 13.01
CA GLN A 59 -0.36 12.11 11.97
C GLN A 59 0.19 11.65 10.61
N SER A 60 -0.61 10.89 9.89
CA SER A 60 -0.32 10.41 8.54
C SER A 60 -1.48 10.80 7.63
N TYR A 61 -1.16 11.38 6.50
CA TYR A 61 -2.14 11.81 5.51
C TYR A 61 -1.98 10.95 4.27
N MET A 62 -2.99 10.11 4.03
CA MET A 62 -3.01 9.21 2.89
C MET A 62 -4.10 9.59 1.91
N ALA A 63 -3.81 9.42 0.62
CA ALA A 63 -4.78 9.50 -0.46
C ALA A 63 -4.70 8.22 -1.32
N HIS A 64 -5.79 7.88 -1.99
CA HIS A 64 -5.92 6.70 -2.83
C HIS A 64 -6.68 7.01 -4.11
N ASP A 65 -6.31 6.36 -5.20
CA ASP A 65 -7.08 6.35 -6.46
C ASP A 65 -7.02 4.95 -7.10
N ARG A 66 -7.97 4.67 -7.99
CA ARG A 66 -8.07 3.42 -8.75
C ARG A 66 -8.19 3.73 -10.23
N ILE A 67 -7.35 3.12 -11.03
CA ILE A 67 -7.34 3.28 -12.47
C ILE A 67 -7.72 1.97 -13.12
N LEU A 68 -8.68 2.01 -14.04
CA LEU A 68 -9.05 0.85 -14.84
C LEU A 68 -7.85 0.41 -15.68
N ALA A 69 -7.42 -0.81 -15.48
CA ALA A 69 -6.33 -1.46 -16.21
C ALA A 69 -6.74 -2.91 -16.48
N PRO A 70 -7.19 -3.24 -17.70
CA PRO A 70 -7.52 -4.59 -18.10
C PRO A 70 -6.40 -5.58 -17.75
N TRP A 71 -6.77 -6.83 -17.50
CA TRP A 71 -5.84 -7.88 -17.04
C TRP A 71 -4.65 -8.04 -17.98
N GLU A 72 -4.90 -7.95 -19.27
CA GLU A 72 -3.90 -8.11 -20.34
C GLU A 72 -2.82 -7.04 -20.27
N ILE A 73 -3.19 -5.83 -19.87
CA ILE A 73 -2.31 -4.66 -19.81
C ILE A 73 -1.45 -4.63 -18.53
N LYS A 74 -1.93 -5.21 -17.43
CA LYS A 74 -1.26 -5.10 -16.12
C LYS A 74 0.21 -5.53 -16.16
N GLY A 75 0.52 -6.66 -16.79
CA GLY A 75 1.88 -7.15 -16.89
C GLY A 75 2.80 -6.22 -17.69
N ALA A 76 2.30 -5.66 -18.79
CA ALA A 76 3.05 -4.70 -19.60
C ALA A 76 3.24 -3.37 -18.86
N LEU A 77 2.23 -2.91 -18.14
CA LEU A 77 2.29 -1.71 -17.30
C LEU A 77 3.34 -1.85 -16.20
N MET A 78 3.35 -2.97 -15.47
CA MET A 78 4.35 -3.22 -14.42
C MET A 78 5.77 -3.25 -14.98
N ARG A 79 5.99 -3.83 -16.16
CA ARG A 79 7.30 -3.80 -16.83
C ARG A 79 7.73 -2.38 -17.20
N LYS A 80 6.81 -1.54 -17.72
CA LYS A 80 7.13 -0.14 -18.06
C LYS A 80 7.44 0.67 -16.81
N LEU A 81 6.68 0.53 -15.73
CA LEU A 81 6.96 1.18 -14.46
C LEU A 81 8.33 0.78 -13.91
N ASN A 82 8.68 -0.52 -13.98
CA ASN A 82 9.99 -0.99 -13.55
C ASN A 82 11.15 -0.41 -14.39
N GLN A 83 10.93 -0.19 -15.68
CA GLN A 83 11.92 0.47 -16.53
C GLN A 83 12.07 1.95 -16.24
N GLN A 84 10.95 2.64 -15.99
CA GLN A 84 10.91 4.08 -15.71
C GLN A 84 11.58 4.43 -14.39
N TYR A 85 11.33 3.65 -13.34
CA TYR A 85 11.82 3.91 -11.98
C TYR A 85 13.07 3.09 -11.61
N LYS A 86 13.73 2.49 -12.58
CA LYS A 86 14.95 1.73 -12.37
C LYS A 86 16.08 2.62 -11.84
N GLY A 87 16.60 2.29 -10.64
CA GLY A 87 17.71 3.01 -10.01
C GLY A 87 17.26 4.12 -9.04
N GLU A 88 15.97 4.34 -8.88
CA GLU A 88 15.40 5.21 -7.84
C GLU A 88 15.22 4.46 -6.51
N ASN A 89 14.81 5.18 -5.46
CA ASN A 89 14.48 4.57 -4.16
C ASN A 89 13.13 3.83 -4.25
N VAL A 90 13.14 2.64 -4.86
CA VAL A 90 11.95 1.85 -5.16
C VAL A 90 12.02 0.49 -4.51
N VAL A 91 10.96 0.12 -3.79
CA VAL A 91 10.73 -1.23 -3.28
C VAL A 91 9.66 -1.92 -4.14
N THR A 92 10.01 -3.08 -4.70
CA THR A 92 9.15 -3.84 -5.64
C THR A 92 8.50 -5.06 -4.95
N ILE A 93 7.73 -4.82 -3.89
CA ILE A 93 6.95 -5.86 -3.20
C ILE A 93 5.48 -5.53 -3.41
N ASP A 94 4.74 -6.44 -4.04
CA ASP A 94 3.31 -6.29 -4.37
C ASP A 94 2.97 -5.04 -5.21
N GLY A 95 3.94 -4.53 -5.98
CA GLY A 95 3.85 -3.31 -6.78
C GLY A 95 5.14 -2.50 -6.70
N PHE A 96 5.02 -1.19 -6.86
CA PHE A 96 6.12 -0.22 -6.81
C PHE A 96 5.87 0.78 -5.69
N LYS A 97 6.65 0.72 -4.62
CA LYS A 97 6.68 1.76 -3.59
C LYS A 97 7.88 2.66 -3.85
N ILE A 98 7.62 3.90 -4.23
CA ILE A 98 8.60 4.94 -4.58
C ILE A 98 8.74 5.87 -3.39
N GLY A 99 9.91 5.88 -2.74
CA GLY A 99 10.23 6.84 -1.68
C GLY A 99 10.65 8.17 -2.30
N LEU A 100 9.91 9.24 -2.02
CA LEU A 100 10.20 10.60 -2.50
C LEU A 100 11.03 11.37 -1.48
N THR A 101 10.64 11.28 -0.22
CA THR A 101 11.36 11.82 0.94
C THR A 101 11.23 10.85 2.12
N ASP A 102 11.77 11.20 3.29
CA ASP A 102 11.59 10.40 4.51
C ASP A 102 10.11 10.31 4.97
N GLN A 103 9.25 11.22 4.51
CA GLN A 103 7.85 11.33 4.91
C GLN A 103 6.86 11.23 3.74
N GLU A 104 7.35 11.13 2.51
CA GLU A 104 6.51 11.05 1.32
C GLU A 104 6.86 9.81 0.51
N TRP A 105 5.85 9.05 0.16
CA TRP A 105 5.98 7.90 -0.74
C TRP A 105 4.72 7.71 -1.58
N VAL A 106 4.88 7.06 -2.71
CA VAL A 106 3.79 6.62 -3.57
C VAL A 106 3.91 5.12 -3.81
N HIS A 107 2.82 4.40 -3.71
CA HIS A 107 2.70 3.00 -4.07
C HIS A 107 1.77 2.84 -5.26
N ILE A 108 2.20 2.07 -6.25
CA ILE A 108 1.44 1.71 -7.45
C ILE A 108 1.42 0.19 -7.53
N GLY A 109 0.27 -0.43 -7.37
CA GLY A 109 0.15 -1.88 -7.37
C GLY A 109 -1.04 -2.39 -8.16
N PRO A 110 -0.92 -3.56 -8.83
CA PRO A 110 -2.06 -4.20 -9.50
C PRO A 110 -2.99 -4.79 -8.44
N ASN A 111 -4.28 -4.48 -8.51
CA ASN A 111 -5.26 -5.17 -7.68
C ASN A 111 -5.37 -6.63 -8.16
N PRO A 112 -5.26 -7.64 -7.27
CA PRO A 112 -5.30 -9.06 -7.68
C PRO A 112 -6.70 -9.54 -8.07
N ASP A 113 -7.76 -8.88 -7.61
CA ASP A 113 -9.14 -9.36 -7.74
C ASP A 113 -9.96 -8.57 -8.75
N THR A 114 -9.50 -7.40 -9.17
CA THR A 114 -10.24 -6.50 -10.05
C THR A 114 -9.35 -5.96 -11.19
N PRO A 115 -9.92 -5.56 -12.34
CA PRO A 115 -9.17 -4.99 -13.47
C PRO A 115 -8.74 -3.54 -13.19
N HIS A 116 -8.10 -3.30 -12.04
CA HIS A 116 -7.62 -1.98 -11.64
C HIS A 116 -6.15 -2.04 -11.21
N VAL A 117 -5.52 -0.89 -11.28
CA VAL A 117 -4.28 -0.56 -10.59
C VAL A 117 -4.61 0.45 -9.50
N GLU A 118 -4.11 0.22 -8.32
CA GLU A 118 -4.31 1.06 -7.15
C GLU A 118 -3.09 1.96 -6.96
N ILE A 119 -3.35 3.22 -6.65
CA ILE A 119 -2.33 4.20 -6.30
C ILE A 119 -2.63 4.70 -4.90
N SER A 120 -1.63 4.68 -4.07
CA SER A 120 -1.69 5.20 -2.70
C SER A 120 -0.50 6.12 -2.48
N ALA A 121 -0.71 7.22 -1.79
CA ALA A 121 0.37 8.11 -1.39
C ALA A 121 0.21 8.55 0.06
N GLU A 122 1.33 8.74 0.72
CA GLU A 122 1.43 9.35 2.03
C GLU A 122 2.27 10.64 1.93
N ALA A 123 1.84 11.68 2.64
CA ALA A 123 2.53 12.96 2.66
C ALA A 123 2.34 13.71 3.98
N ALA A 124 3.00 14.85 4.13
CA ALA A 124 2.93 15.71 5.32
C ALA A 124 1.56 16.33 5.57
N ASN A 125 0.69 16.42 4.57
CA ASN A 125 -0.69 16.90 4.68
C ASN A 125 -1.59 16.28 3.60
N SER A 126 -2.91 16.40 3.79
CA SER A 126 -3.90 15.79 2.89
C SER A 126 -3.87 16.34 1.47
N GLU A 127 -3.60 17.65 1.31
CA GLU A 127 -3.52 18.29 -0.01
C GLU A 127 -2.37 17.71 -0.82
N ARG A 128 -1.19 17.59 -0.21
CA ARG A 128 0.00 17.01 -0.84
C ARG A 128 -0.19 15.52 -1.17
N ALA A 129 -0.80 14.74 -0.28
CA ALA A 129 -1.11 13.33 -0.56
C ALA A 129 -2.04 13.19 -1.77
N THR A 130 -3.09 14.01 -1.85
CA THR A 130 -4.02 14.03 -2.99
C THR A 130 -3.33 14.46 -4.28
N GLN A 131 -2.46 15.46 -4.22
CA GLN A 131 -1.66 15.92 -5.36
C GLN A 131 -0.76 14.80 -5.89
N LEU A 132 -0.03 14.10 -5.02
CA LEU A 132 0.82 12.97 -5.39
C LEU A 132 0.02 11.87 -6.09
N VAL A 133 -1.10 11.47 -5.52
CA VAL A 133 -1.97 10.46 -6.14
C VAL A 133 -2.42 10.90 -7.53
N HIS A 134 -2.81 12.16 -7.69
CA HIS A 134 -3.23 12.69 -8.99
C HIS A 134 -2.08 12.68 -10.02
N GLU A 135 -0.90 13.15 -9.65
CA GLU A 135 0.28 13.19 -10.52
C GLU A 135 0.66 11.78 -11.02
N TYR A 136 0.71 10.80 -10.13
CA TYR A 136 1.04 9.42 -10.50
C TYR A 136 -0.10 8.71 -11.23
N ALA A 137 -1.36 9.06 -10.94
CA ALA A 137 -2.52 8.58 -11.67
C ALA A 137 -2.48 8.99 -13.15
N GLU A 138 -2.14 10.24 -13.44
CA GLU A 138 -1.98 10.72 -14.81
C GLU A 138 -0.84 9.98 -15.54
N GLN A 139 0.29 9.76 -14.89
CA GLN A 139 1.38 8.98 -15.48
C GLN A 139 0.95 7.55 -15.82
N VAL A 140 0.24 6.88 -14.91
CA VAL A 140 -0.28 5.53 -15.13
C VAL A 140 -1.28 5.51 -16.29
N ARG A 141 -2.19 6.48 -16.39
CA ARG A 141 -3.15 6.61 -17.50
C ARG A 141 -2.44 6.76 -18.85
N LEU A 142 -1.41 7.59 -18.92
CA LEU A 142 -0.61 7.78 -20.13
C LEU A 142 0.11 6.48 -20.54
N LEU A 143 0.67 5.75 -19.57
CA LEU A 143 1.32 4.47 -19.84
C LEU A 143 0.32 3.42 -20.36
N ILE A 144 -0.86 3.33 -19.76
CA ILE A 144 -1.94 2.44 -20.22
C ILE A 144 -2.32 2.77 -21.66
N GLY A 145 -2.58 4.05 -21.98
CA GLY A 145 -2.89 4.49 -23.34
C GLY A 145 -1.80 4.11 -24.35
N SER A 146 -0.52 4.28 -23.96
CA SER A 146 0.62 3.92 -24.82
C SER A 146 0.80 2.41 -25.03
N ILE A 147 0.26 1.57 -24.15
CA ILE A 147 0.27 0.10 -24.28
C ILE A 147 -0.87 -0.33 -25.20
N ALA A 148 -2.09 0.17 -24.96
CA ALA A 148 -3.27 -0.15 -25.77
C ALA A 148 -3.05 0.18 -27.26
N THR A 149 -2.52 1.36 -27.56
CA THR A 149 -2.23 1.76 -28.95
C THR A 149 -1.21 0.85 -29.64
N LYS A 150 -0.24 0.27 -28.92
CA LYS A 150 0.73 -0.67 -29.51
C LYS A 150 0.13 -2.04 -29.81
N GLU A 151 -0.83 -2.49 -29.03
CA GLU A 151 -1.53 -3.77 -29.26
C GLU A 151 -2.47 -3.66 -30.47
N GLU A 152 -3.11 -2.49 -30.70
CA GLU A 152 -3.96 -2.26 -31.88
C GLU A 152 -3.15 -2.18 -33.21
N ILE A 153 -1.91 -1.70 -33.17
CA ILE A 153 -1.04 -1.55 -34.36
C ILE A 153 -0.29 -2.86 -34.66
N GLY A 154 -0.18 -3.76 -33.70
CA GLY A 154 0.57 -5.03 -33.81
C GLY A 154 -0.28 -6.21 -34.31
N GLN A 155 -1.57 -6.00 -34.62
CA GLN A 155 -2.45 -6.94 -35.33
C GLN A 155 -2.55 -6.54 -36.81
#